data_d319a898132bbb9f40d67a1b750d3c0d
#
_entry.id   d319a898132bbb9f40d67a1b750d3c0d
#
_cell.length_a   1.000
_cell.length_b   1.000
_cell.length_c   1.000
_cell.angle_alpha   90.00
_cell.angle_beta   90.00
_cell.angle_gamma   90.00
#
_symmetry.space_group_name_H-M   'P 1'
#
loop_
_entity.id
_entity.type
_entity.pdbx_description
1 polymer ?
#
loop_
_entity_poly.entity_id
_entity_poly.type
_entity_poly.pdbx_seq_one_letter_code
_entity_poly.pdbx_strand_id
1 'polypeptide(L)'
;MSPARRVGPEGSFQRLIEDIYLERDAARGAQGTLLWFVEEVGELVRAIRRQERHNLEEEFGDVYAWLATLASLHGLDLDAIGRKKYGGGCPRCRAVPCNCPHPAA
;
A
#
# COMPACT_ATOMS: atom_id res chain seq x y z
N MET A 1 23.63 -12.93 -6.91
CA MET A 1 22.41 -12.24 -6.42
C MET A 1 21.19 -13.13 -6.59
N SER A 2 20.41 -13.25 -5.55
CA SER A 2 19.15 -13.99 -5.65
C SER A 2 18.19 -13.22 -6.56
N PRO A 3 17.43 -13.91 -7.43
CA PRO A 3 16.42 -13.23 -8.21
C PRO A 3 15.34 -12.67 -7.27
N ALA A 4 14.75 -11.55 -7.69
CA ALA A 4 13.65 -10.97 -6.94
C ALA A 4 12.47 -11.96 -6.91
N ARG A 5 11.82 -12.05 -5.77
CA ARG A 5 10.72 -12.99 -5.58
C ARG A 5 9.39 -12.29 -5.58
N ARG A 6 8.42 -12.91 -6.25
CA ARG A 6 7.04 -12.50 -6.14
C ARG A 6 6.49 -12.93 -4.78
N VAL A 7 5.76 -12.03 -4.15
CA VAL A 7 5.18 -12.22 -2.82
C VAL A 7 3.66 -12.20 -2.89
N GLY A 8 3.11 -11.37 -3.76
CA GLY A 8 1.66 -11.24 -3.89
C GLY A 8 1.03 -12.51 -4.46
N PRO A 9 -0.09 -12.94 -3.89
CA PRO A 9 -0.81 -14.11 -4.41
C PRO A 9 -1.28 -13.89 -5.84
N GLU A 10 -1.39 -14.97 -6.60
CA GLU A 10 -1.94 -14.93 -7.94
C GLU A 10 -3.31 -14.24 -7.93
N GLY A 11 -3.54 -13.34 -8.88
CA GLY A 11 -4.78 -12.60 -8.99
C GLY A 11 -4.87 -11.36 -8.10
N SER A 12 -3.92 -11.15 -7.19
CA SER A 12 -3.93 -9.96 -6.34
C SER A 12 -3.38 -8.74 -7.08
N PHE A 13 -3.75 -7.56 -6.62
CA PHE A 13 -3.19 -6.33 -7.14
C PHE A 13 -1.68 -6.28 -6.95
N GLN A 14 -1.21 -6.70 -5.77
CA GLN A 14 0.23 -6.73 -5.49
C GLN A 14 0.97 -7.60 -6.50
N ARG A 15 0.40 -8.76 -6.87
CA ARG A 15 1.00 -9.62 -7.88
C ARG A 15 1.02 -8.94 -9.24
N LEU A 16 -0.03 -8.23 -9.60
CA LEU A 16 -0.07 -7.46 -10.85
C LEU A 16 1.08 -6.45 -10.89
N ILE A 17 1.29 -5.72 -9.83
CA ILE A 17 2.39 -4.74 -9.75
C ILE A 17 3.74 -5.44 -9.83
N GLU A 18 3.89 -6.59 -9.18
CA GLU A 18 5.12 -7.38 -9.29
C GLU A 18 5.36 -7.83 -10.73
N ASP A 19 4.33 -8.29 -11.40
CA ASP A 19 4.48 -8.74 -12.80
C ASP A 19 4.94 -7.62 -13.71
N ILE A 20 4.51 -6.39 -13.44
CA ILE A 20 4.89 -5.23 -14.26
C ILE A 20 6.28 -4.70 -13.90
N TYR A 21 6.60 -4.58 -12.61
CA TYR A 21 7.71 -3.75 -12.15
C TYR A 21 8.74 -4.45 -11.26
N LEU A 22 8.56 -5.70 -10.89
CA LEU A 22 9.40 -6.32 -9.85
C LEU A 22 10.91 -6.15 -10.07
N GLU A 23 11.39 -6.37 -11.28
CA GLU A 23 12.81 -6.25 -11.56
C GLU A 23 13.32 -4.83 -11.38
N ARG A 24 12.55 -3.85 -11.86
CA ARG A 24 12.89 -2.44 -11.70
C ARG A 24 12.85 -2.02 -10.25
N ASP A 25 11.82 -2.47 -9.54
CA ASP A 25 11.63 -2.14 -8.14
C ASP A 25 12.75 -2.71 -7.28
N ALA A 26 13.12 -3.97 -7.53
CA ALA A 26 14.21 -4.62 -6.81
C ALA A 26 15.54 -3.93 -7.07
N ALA A 27 15.79 -3.52 -8.32
CA ALA A 27 17.03 -2.81 -8.67
C ALA A 27 17.12 -1.45 -7.99
N ARG A 28 15.98 -0.74 -7.87
CA ARG A 28 15.94 0.57 -7.18
C ARG A 28 16.11 0.40 -5.68
N GLY A 29 15.52 -0.64 -5.12
CA GLY A 29 15.59 -0.94 -3.69
C GLY A 29 14.55 -0.19 -2.87
N ALA A 30 14.41 -0.63 -1.61
CA ALA A 30 13.39 -0.10 -0.71
C ALA A 30 13.59 1.38 -0.39
N GLN A 31 14.82 1.83 -0.20
CA GLN A 31 15.07 3.24 0.15
C GLN A 31 14.68 4.19 -1.00
N GLY A 32 15.08 3.85 -2.22
CA GLY A 32 14.70 4.65 -3.39
C GLY A 32 13.20 4.65 -3.61
N THR A 33 12.57 3.52 -3.38
CA THR A 33 11.12 3.38 -3.50
C THR A 33 10.39 4.20 -2.45
N LEU A 34 10.92 4.25 -1.22
CA LEU A 34 10.32 5.04 -0.15
C LEU A 34 10.22 6.53 -0.51
N LEU A 35 11.26 7.07 -1.15
CA LEU A 35 11.24 8.47 -1.59
C LEU A 35 10.11 8.73 -2.59
N TRP A 36 9.93 7.83 -3.54
CA TRP A 36 8.84 7.93 -4.51
C TRP A 36 7.48 7.80 -3.84
N PHE A 37 7.36 6.87 -2.88
CA PHE A 37 6.12 6.68 -2.16
C PHE A 37 5.71 7.96 -1.41
N VAL A 38 6.64 8.58 -0.70
CA VAL A 38 6.37 9.83 0.04
C VAL A 38 5.94 10.93 -0.92
N GLU A 39 6.60 11.03 -2.07
CA GLU A 39 6.24 12.02 -3.09
C GLU A 39 4.82 11.80 -3.61
N GLU A 40 4.46 10.54 -3.90
CA GLU A 40 3.12 10.23 -4.39
C GLU A 40 2.04 10.47 -3.33
N VAL A 41 2.35 10.22 -2.07
CA VAL A 41 1.43 10.56 -0.98
C VAL A 41 1.19 12.08 -0.96
N GLY A 42 2.23 12.89 -1.18
CA GLY A 42 2.09 14.33 -1.28
C GLY A 42 1.19 14.75 -2.43
N GLU A 43 1.33 14.09 -3.59
CA GLU A 43 0.47 14.33 -4.75
C GLU A 43 -0.99 14.00 -4.45
N LEU A 44 -1.23 12.88 -3.75
CA LEU A 44 -2.57 12.51 -3.33
C LEU A 44 -3.17 13.56 -2.40
N VAL A 45 -2.41 14.03 -1.41
CA VAL A 45 -2.86 15.07 -0.49
C VAL A 45 -3.28 16.33 -1.26
N ARG A 46 -2.47 16.72 -2.24
CA ARG A 46 -2.76 17.89 -3.08
C ARG A 46 -4.06 17.68 -3.87
N ALA A 47 -4.23 16.52 -4.47
CA ALA A 47 -5.43 16.20 -5.24
C ALA A 47 -6.69 16.24 -4.37
N ILE A 48 -6.60 15.73 -3.13
CA ILE A 48 -7.71 15.77 -2.17
C ILE A 48 -8.05 17.22 -1.83
N ARG A 49 -7.04 18.04 -1.54
CA ARG A 49 -7.24 19.45 -1.17
C ARG A 49 -7.90 20.24 -2.30
N ARG A 50 -7.53 19.94 -3.55
CA ARG A 50 -8.06 20.64 -4.73
C ARG A 50 -9.37 20.06 -5.23
N GLN A 51 -9.78 18.93 -4.71
CA GLN A 51 -11.01 18.23 -5.11
C GLN A 51 -11.07 17.96 -6.62
N GLU A 52 -9.94 17.66 -7.22
CA GLU A 52 -9.84 17.34 -8.64
C GLU A 52 -10.09 15.86 -8.85
N ARG A 53 -11.34 15.49 -9.13
CA ARG A 53 -11.79 14.10 -9.19
C ARG A 53 -10.93 13.21 -10.09
N HIS A 54 -10.57 13.70 -11.24
CA HIS A 54 -9.74 12.94 -12.18
C HIS A 54 -8.36 12.62 -11.59
N ASN A 55 -7.69 13.65 -11.08
CA ASN A 55 -6.38 13.47 -10.46
C ASN A 55 -6.46 12.63 -9.19
N LEU A 56 -7.58 12.72 -8.47
CA LEU A 56 -7.77 11.98 -7.23
C LEU A 56 -7.72 10.47 -7.49
N GLU A 57 -8.43 9.98 -8.51
CA GLU A 57 -8.41 8.56 -8.85
C GLU A 57 -7.01 8.09 -9.25
N GLU A 58 -6.32 8.88 -10.06
CA GLU A 58 -4.96 8.55 -10.48
C GLU A 58 -4.02 8.48 -9.28
N GLU A 59 -4.09 9.46 -8.39
CA GLU A 59 -3.19 9.51 -7.24
C GLU A 59 -3.45 8.40 -6.24
N PHE A 60 -4.70 8.02 -6.02
CA PHE A 60 -4.99 6.83 -5.21
C PHE A 60 -4.39 5.58 -5.83
N GLY A 61 -4.52 5.42 -7.15
CA GLY A 61 -3.94 4.30 -7.86
C GLY A 61 -2.43 4.24 -7.70
N ASP A 62 -1.76 5.39 -7.85
CA ASP A 62 -0.31 5.49 -7.74
C ASP A 62 0.16 5.16 -6.32
N VAL A 63 -0.48 5.73 -5.30
CA VAL A 63 -0.12 5.46 -3.91
C VAL A 63 -0.32 3.98 -3.58
N TYR A 64 -1.41 3.40 -4.05
CA TYR A 64 -1.68 1.98 -3.85
C TYR A 64 -0.60 1.10 -4.49
N ALA A 65 -0.21 1.44 -5.73
CA ALA A 65 0.83 0.70 -6.44
C ALA A 65 2.18 0.80 -5.71
N TRP A 66 2.58 1.99 -5.28
CA TRP A 66 3.84 2.16 -4.54
C TRP A 66 3.82 1.45 -3.20
N LEU A 67 2.67 1.46 -2.51
CA LEU A 67 2.53 0.71 -1.24
C LEU A 67 2.71 -0.79 -1.49
N ALA A 68 2.08 -1.32 -2.54
CA ALA A 68 2.24 -2.72 -2.91
C ALA A 68 3.71 -3.06 -3.20
N THR A 69 4.39 -2.19 -3.93
CA THR A 69 5.82 -2.36 -4.23
C THR A 69 6.66 -2.42 -2.95
N LEU A 70 6.41 -1.50 -2.02
CA LEU A 70 7.13 -1.51 -0.73
C LEU A 70 6.90 -2.81 0.03
N ALA A 71 5.66 -3.28 0.08
CA ALA A 71 5.36 -4.55 0.74
C ALA A 71 6.13 -5.71 0.10
N SER A 72 6.13 -5.77 -1.23
CA SER A 72 6.86 -6.81 -1.96
C SER A 72 8.36 -6.77 -1.68
N LEU A 73 8.95 -5.57 -1.64
CA LEU A 73 10.37 -5.41 -1.35
C LEU A 73 10.75 -5.85 0.06
N HIS A 74 9.79 -5.85 0.98
CA HIS A 74 9.98 -6.36 2.35
C HIS A 74 9.51 -7.80 2.52
N GLY A 75 9.10 -8.45 1.44
CA GLY A 75 8.66 -9.85 1.50
C GLY A 75 7.32 -10.05 2.18
N LEU A 76 6.47 -9.02 2.17
CA LEU A 76 5.20 -9.05 2.86
C LEU A 76 4.02 -9.04 1.88
N ASP A 77 3.06 -9.95 2.10
CA ASP A 77 1.80 -9.97 1.38
C ASP A 77 0.88 -8.92 2.02
N LEU A 78 0.67 -7.82 1.33
CA LEU A 78 -0.03 -6.65 1.87
C LEU A 78 -1.45 -6.96 2.32
N ASP A 79 -2.22 -7.69 1.50
CA ASP A 79 -3.58 -8.05 1.88
C ASP A 79 -3.60 -8.98 3.10
N ALA A 80 -2.70 -9.95 3.14
CA ALA A 80 -2.63 -10.90 4.25
C ALA A 80 -2.32 -10.20 5.57
N ILE A 81 -1.35 -9.26 5.58
CA ILE A 81 -1.01 -8.57 6.83
C ILE A 81 -2.12 -7.63 7.28
N GLY A 82 -2.83 -7.01 6.34
CA GLY A 82 -3.99 -6.20 6.67
C GLY A 82 -5.10 -7.02 7.31
N ARG A 83 -5.40 -8.17 6.70
CA ARG A 83 -6.44 -9.06 7.23
C ARG A 83 -6.05 -9.68 8.57
N LYS A 84 -4.77 -9.99 8.75
CA LYS A 84 -4.28 -10.50 10.03
C LYS A 84 -4.50 -9.48 11.14
N LYS A 85 -4.24 -8.22 10.85
CA LYS A 85 -4.36 -7.16 11.86
C LYS A 85 -5.82 -6.82 12.17
N TYR A 86 -6.66 -6.74 11.14
CA TYR A 86 -8.04 -6.23 11.28
C TYR A 86 -9.11 -7.29 11.12
N GLY A 87 -8.76 -8.50 10.77
CA GLY A 87 -9.74 -9.55 10.47
C GLY A 87 -10.63 -9.95 11.63
N GLY A 88 -10.22 -9.69 12.86
CA GLY A 88 -11.05 -9.94 14.05
C GLY A 88 -11.81 -8.72 14.55
N GLY A 89 -11.88 -7.66 13.76
CA GLY A 89 -12.48 -6.39 14.17
C GLY A 89 -11.41 -5.39 14.58
N CYS A 90 -11.80 -4.38 15.33
CA CYS A 90 -10.86 -3.38 15.82
C CYS A 90 -9.72 -4.06 16.61
N PRO A 91 -8.43 -3.77 16.30
CA PRO A 91 -7.33 -4.43 17.01
C PRO A 91 -7.29 -4.19 18.50
N ARG A 92 -7.90 -3.11 18.99
CA ARG A 92 -7.93 -2.78 20.41
C ARG A 92 -9.10 -3.43 21.14
N CYS A 93 -10.34 -3.20 20.64
CA CYS A 93 -11.55 -3.64 21.33
C CYS A 93 -12.17 -4.88 20.71
N ARG A 94 -11.71 -5.32 19.53
CA ARG A 94 -12.19 -6.49 18.80
C ARG A 94 -13.60 -6.35 18.28
N ALA A 95 -14.23 -5.18 18.40
CA ALA A 95 -15.60 -4.98 17.96
C ALA A 95 -15.69 -4.50 16.50
N VAL A 96 -16.82 -4.84 15.86
CA VAL A 96 -17.23 -4.33 14.56
C VAL A 96 -18.67 -3.84 14.72
N PRO A 97 -18.94 -2.56 14.67
CA PRO A 97 -18.01 -1.43 14.56
C PRO A 97 -17.20 -1.22 15.84
N CYS A 98 -16.10 -0.45 15.71
CA CYS A 98 -15.21 -0.18 16.82
C CYS A 98 -15.95 0.44 18.01
N ASN A 99 -15.67 -0.07 19.22
CA ASN A 99 -16.28 0.40 20.45
C ASN A 99 -15.27 1.06 21.40
N CYS A 100 -14.11 1.45 20.88
CA CYS A 100 -13.11 2.15 21.69
C CYS A 100 -13.62 3.52 22.08
N PRO A 101 -13.28 4.01 23.30
CA PRO A 101 -13.49 5.42 23.59
C PRO A 101 -12.58 6.25 22.72
N HIS A 102 -13.14 7.05 21.84
CA HIS A 102 -12.34 7.96 21.01
C HIS A 102 -12.36 9.34 21.64
N PRO A 103 -11.23 10.04 21.61
CA PRO A 103 -11.28 11.47 21.89
C PRO A 103 -12.24 12.08 20.87
N ALA A 104 -12.96 13.10 21.27
CA ALA A 104 -13.93 13.76 20.40
C ALA A 104 -13.26 14.09 19.07
N ALA A 105 -13.80 13.54 18.02
CA ALA A 105 -13.25 13.75 16.70
C ALA A 105 -13.55 15.16 16.24
#